data_0147318ba55bb9f675c2a078085d0965
#
_entry.id   0147318ba55bb9f675c2a078085d0965
#
_cell.length_a   1.000
_cell.length_b   1.000
_cell.length_c   1.000
_cell.angle_alpha   90.00
_cell.angle_beta   90.00
_cell.angle_gamma   90.00
#
_symmetry.space_group_name_H-M   'P 1'
#
loop_
_entity.id
_entity.type
_entity.pdbx_description
1 polymer ?
#
loop_
_entity_poly.entity_id
_entity_poly.type
_entity_poly.pdbx_seq_one_letter_code
_entity_poly.pdbx_strand_id
1 'polypeptide(L)'
;MRSNPPAEQIMDLTTNYLGLELKHPLIAGASPMPDDLDKLRALEDGGIAAITMYSLFEEQITQNLVGSEAFIGAYENSFSEAASYFPEVDLLERGVEAYLNQLERVRAAVSVPIIGSLNGTREGEWVNYATLIESSGVDALELNLYYLASDFETSAAEIEDRCVRVVRAVSERIQIPLAVKLSPFFTALPHFAKRLAEAGADSLVCFNRFYQPDIDADELEVQPSLELSLSTELRLRLRWLALLSGRIDAQLSVSGGVHTGIDMAKALMAGADSVQMVSGLLINGPSQIGAVLKELNEWIEEKEYESLDELRGCLNYLRCPDPEAIERANY
;
A
#
# COMPACT_ATOMS: atom_id res chain seq x y z
N MET A 1 -4.66 6.23 52.90
CA MET A 1 -5.30 6.59 51.62
C MET A 1 -4.34 6.11 50.52
N ARG A 2 -4.68 5.07 49.81
CA ARG A 2 -3.90 4.65 48.65
C ARG A 2 -4.43 5.48 47.47
N SER A 3 -3.61 6.37 46.95
CA SER A 3 -3.91 7.08 45.71
C SER A 3 -4.10 6.01 44.59
N ASN A 4 -5.26 6.02 43.91
CA ASN A 4 -5.39 5.30 42.67
C ASN A 4 -4.26 5.74 41.72
N PRO A 5 -3.61 4.81 41.02
CA PRO A 5 -2.71 5.20 39.95
C PRO A 5 -3.49 6.07 38.95
N PRO A 6 -2.86 7.10 38.36
CA PRO A 6 -3.50 7.89 37.31
C PRO A 6 -4.00 6.91 36.23
N ALA A 7 -5.20 7.13 35.72
CA ALA A 7 -5.69 6.39 34.58
C ALA A 7 -4.65 6.48 33.47
N GLU A 8 -4.20 5.35 32.92
CA GLU A 8 -3.34 5.29 31.75
C GLU A 8 -3.96 6.18 30.66
N GLN A 9 -3.34 7.30 30.41
CA GLN A 9 -3.78 8.26 29.41
C GLN A 9 -3.25 7.74 28.06
N ILE A 10 -4.01 6.81 27.43
CA ILE A 10 -3.68 6.27 26.10
C ILE A 10 -3.58 7.46 25.15
N MET A 11 -2.44 7.59 24.46
CA MET A 11 -2.23 8.67 23.50
C MET A 11 -3.26 8.61 22.38
N ASP A 12 -3.76 9.76 21.96
CA ASP A 12 -4.64 9.87 20.80
C ASP A 12 -3.81 9.59 19.51
N LEU A 13 -4.13 8.51 18.81
CA LEU A 13 -3.51 8.09 17.56
C LEU A 13 -4.28 8.56 16.32
N THR A 14 -5.33 9.38 16.49
CA THR A 14 -6.10 9.88 15.33
C THR A 14 -5.20 10.58 14.32
N THR A 15 -5.47 10.36 13.04
CA THR A 15 -4.69 10.93 11.94
C THR A 15 -5.58 11.21 10.75
N ASN A 16 -5.15 12.11 9.87
CA ASN A 16 -5.75 12.30 8.56
C ASN A 16 -4.88 11.64 7.49
N TYR A 17 -5.51 10.80 6.66
CA TYR A 17 -4.86 10.21 5.50
C TYR A 17 -5.83 10.21 4.32
N LEU A 18 -5.42 10.74 3.16
CA LEU A 18 -6.28 10.93 1.98
C LEU A 18 -7.57 11.72 2.29
N GLY A 19 -7.49 12.72 3.17
CA GLY A 19 -8.65 13.47 3.63
C GLY A 19 -9.59 12.70 4.56
N LEU A 20 -9.31 11.42 4.85
CA LEU A 20 -10.08 10.55 5.73
C LEU A 20 -9.59 10.69 7.17
N GLU A 21 -10.50 10.91 8.10
CA GLU A 21 -10.20 10.89 9.53
C GLU A 21 -10.13 9.44 10.02
N LEU A 22 -8.92 9.00 10.39
CA LEU A 22 -8.65 7.64 10.83
C LEU A 22 -8.36 7.61 12.32
N LYS A 23 -8.88 6.59 13.04
CA LYS A 23 -8.66 6.40 14.48
C LYS A 23 -7.19 6.13 14.86
N HIS A 24 -6.38 5.70 13.91
CA HIS A 24 -4.92 5.53 13.99
C HIS A 24 -4.33 5.28 12.59
N PRO A 25 -3.00 5.41 12.40
CA PRO A 25 -2.37 5.28 11.07
C PRO A 25 -2.33 3.87 10.48
N LEU A 26 -2.70 2.80 11.24
CA LEU A 26 -2.60 1.42 10.77
C LEU A 26 -3.79 1.06 9.89
N ILE A 27 -3.53 0.72 8.62
CA ILE A 27 -4.54 0.29 7.66
C ILE A 27 -4.19 -1.09 7.08
N ALA A 28 -5.19 -1.87 6.67
CA ALA A 28 -4.96 -3.10 5.93
C ALA A 28 -4.60 -2.74 4.49
N GLY A 29 -3.41 -3.13 4.04
CA GLY A 29 -2.99 -2.92 2.65
C GLY A 29 -3.65 -3.93 1.71
N ALA A 30 -3.54 -3.67 0.40
CA ALA A 30 -4.11 -4.51 -0.65
C ALA A 30 -3.69 -5.97 -0.48
N SER A 31 -4.68 -6.85 -0.34
CA SER A 31 -4.52 -8.28 -0.09
C SER A 31 -5.79 -9.04 -0.44
N PRO A 32 -5.76 -10.39 -0.56
CA PRO A 32 -6.96 -11.18 -0.81
C PRO A 32 -7.91 -11.30 0.40
N MET A 33 -7.54 -10.81 1.57
CA MET A 33 -8.40 -10.94 2.77
C MET A 33 -9.81 -10.35 2.62
N PRO A 34 -10.01 -9.18 1.95
CA PRO A 34 -11.35 -8.60 1.74
C PRO A 34 -12.27 -9.37 0.77
N ASP A 35 -11.80 -10.43 0.13
CA ASP A 35 -12.64 -11.31 -0.67
C ASP A 35 -13.64 -12.10 0.19
N ASP A 36 -13.20 -12.44 1.39
CA ASP A 36 -13.98 -13.16 2.39
C ASP A 36 -14.59 -12.15 3.38
N LEU A 37 -15.91 -12.01 3.38
CA LEU A 37 -16.60 -11.06 4.25
C LEU A 37 -16.41 -11.34 5.73
N ASP A 38 -16.16 -12.59 6.13
CA ASP A 38 -15.91 -12.91 7.53
C ASP A 38 -14.50 -12.46 7.94
N LYS A 39 -13.50 -12.61 7.06
CA LYS A 39 -12.16 -12.05 7.27
C LYS A 39 -12.19 -10.53 7.27
N LEU A 40 -12.97 -9.93 6.38
CA LEU A 40 -13.17 -8.48 6.30
C LEU A 40 -13.71 -7.93 7.63
N ARG A 41 -14.79 -8.53 8.17
CA ARG A 41 -15.36 -8.15 9.47
C ARG A 41 -14.37 -8.37 10.61
N ALA A 42 -13.61 -9.46 10.56
CA ALA A 42 -12.58 -9.72 11.55
C ALA A 42 -11.45 -8.67 11.54
N LEU A 43 -11.13 -8.06 10.40
CA LEU A 43 -10.22 -6.89 10.33
C LEU A 43 -10.82 -5.68 11.04
N GLU A 44 -12.09 -5.36 10.81
CA GLU A 44 -12.79 -4.27 11.48
C GLU A 44 -12.91 -4.51 12.99
N ASP A 45 -13.32 -5.72 13.40
CA ASP A 45 -13.41 -6.13 14.82
C ASP A 45 -12.02 -6.11 15.49
N GLY A 46 -10.96 -6.46 14.76
CA GLY A 46 -9.58 -6.35 15.21
C GLY A 46 -9.10 -4.91 15.38
N GLY A 47 -9.89 -3.95 14.91
CA GLY A 47 -9.65 -2.53 15.11
C GLY A 47 -8.91 -1.85 13.96
N ILE A 48 -8.88 -2.36 12.74
CA ILE A 48 -8.22 -1.67 11.61
C ILE A 48 -8.86 -0.31 11.33
N ALA A 49 -8.08 0.69 10.89
CA ALA A 49 -8.59 2.04 10.65
C ALA A 49 -9.16 2.25 9.24
N ALA A 50 -8.65 1.55 8.25
CA ALA A 50 -9.15 1.53 6.88
C ALA A 50 -8.70 0.24 6.17
N ILE A 51 -9.31 -0.09 5.05
CA ILE A 51 -9.00 -1.30 4.27
C ILE A 51 -8.77 -0.91 2.81
N THR A 52 -7.60 -1.29 2.27
CA THR A 52 -7.33 -1.24 0.84
C THR A 52 -7.71 -2.57 0.21
N MET A 53 -8.53 -2.51 -0.82
CA MET A 53 -8.96 -3.69 -1.58
C MET A 53 -7.81 -4.27 -2.40
N TYR A 54 -7.92 -5.54 -2.78
CA TYR A 54 -7.03 -6.07 -3.81
C TYR A 54 -7.20 -5.30 -5.12
N SER A 55 -6.14 -5.29 -5.94
CA SER A 55 -6.16 -4.49 -7.16
C SER A 55 -7.00 -5.15 -8.26
N LEU A 56 -7.78 -4.33 -8.96
CA LEU A 56 -8.32 -4.71 -10.26
C LEU A 56 -7.19 -4.65 -11.29
N PHE A 57 -6.92 -5.75 -11.99
CA PHE A 57 -5.87 -5.82 -13.00
C PHE A 57 -6.44 -5.67 -14.41
N GLU A 58 -5.84 -4.79 -15.21
CA GLU A 58 -6.21 -4.57 -16.62
C GLU A 58 -6.14 -5.84 -17.45
N GLU A 59 -5.13 -6.70 -17.20
CA GLU A 59 -4.94 -7.94 -17.90
C GLU A 59 -6.11 -8.92 -17.67
N GLN A 60 -6.66 -8.98 -16.47
CA GLN A 60 -7.84 -9.77 -16.15
C GLN A 60 -9.08 -9.31 -16.95
N ILE A 61 -9.17 -8.00 -17.17
CA ILE A 61 -10.25 -7.39 -17.96
C ILE A 61 -10.10 -7.76 -19.43
N THR A 62 -8.90 -7.67 -19.97
CA THR A 62 -8.60 -7.95 -21.40
C THR A 62 -8.78 -9.43 -21.71
N GLN A 63 -8.41 -10.33 -20.80
CA GLN A 63 -8.60 -11.79 -20.98
C GLN A 63 -10.07 -12.18 -21.07
N ASN A 64 -10.93 -11.58 -20.25
CA ASN A 64 -12.39 -11.79 -20.32
C ASN A 64 -13.00 -11.32 -21.66
N LEU A 65 -12.41 -10.30 -22.29
CA LEU A 65 -12.87 -9.77 -23.60
C LEU A 65 -12.39 -10.61 -24.78
N VAL A 66 -11.23 -11.23 -24.70
CA VAL A 66 -10.58 -11.95 -25.83
C VAL A 66 -10.82 -13.46 -25.81
N GLY A 67 -11.27 -14.02 -24.68
CA GLY A 67 -11.70 -15.44 -24.62
C GLY A 67 -10.62 -16.47 -24.96
N SER A 68 -9.31 -16.17 -24.77
CA SER A 68 -8.24 -17.08 -25.19
C SER A 68 -7.55 -17.75 -24.00
N GLU A 69 -7.76 -19.07 -23.87
CA GLU A 69 -7.11 -19.97 -22.92
C GLU A 69 -5.55 -19.97 -23.02
N ALA A 70 -5.00 -19.49 -24.11
CA ALA A 70 -3.55 -19.54 -24.38
C ALA A 70 -2.73 -18.46 -23.61
N PHE A 71 -3.38 -17.43 -23.06
CA PHE A 71 -2.71 -16.34 -22.35
C PHE A 71 -2.56 -16.59 -20.84
N ILE A 72 -3.31 -17.52 -20.31
CA ILE A 72 -3.48 -17.76 -18.88
C ILE A 72 -2.16 -18.21 -18.23
N GLY A 73 -1.46 -19.14 -18.84
CA GLY A 73 -0.24 -19.73 -18.26
C GLY A 73 0.98 -18.80 -18.21
N ALA A 74 1.00 -17.72 -19.01
CA ALA A 74 2.14 -16.81 -19.06
C ALA A 74 2.05 -15.65 -18.03
N TYR A 75 0.84 -15.32 -17.55
CA TYR A 75 0.59 -14.16 -16.69
C TYR A 75 0.10 -14.49 -15.27
N GLU A 76 -0.35 -15.71 -15.00
CA GLU A 76 -0.75 -16.18 -13.66
C GLU A 76 0.34 -15.92 -12.60
N ASN A 77 1.57 -15.87 -13.04
CA ASN A 77 2.74 -15.74 -12.18
C ASN A 77 3.33 -14.33 -12.11
N SER A 78 2.74 -13.33 -12.77
CA SER A 78 3.33 -11.98 -12.85
C SER A 78 2.82 -11.01 -11.78
N PHE A 79 1.92 -11.43 -10.89
CA PHE A 79 1.28 -10.54 -9.90
C PHE A 79 1.76 -10.82 -8.48
N SER A 80 2.45 -9.86 -7.90
CA SER A 80 3.04 -9.97 -6.56
C SER A 80 2.03 -10.21 -5.42
N GLU A 81 0.74 -9.99 -5.67
CA GLU A 81 -0.33 -10.13 -4.68
C GLU A 81 -1.20 -11.38 -4.91
N ALA A 82 -1.08 -12.05 -6.06
CA ALA A 82 -2.04 -13.07 -6.50
C ALA A 82 -1.55 -14.52 -6.35
N ALA A 83 -0.26 -14.78 -6.49
CA ALA A 83 0.22 -16.11 -6.89
C ALA A 83 0.15 -17.25 -5.87
N SER A 84 0.03 -17.03 -4.57
CA SER A 84 0.11 -18.14 -3.60
C SER A 84 -0.97 -18.21 -2.52
N TYR A 85 -1.86 -17.21 -2.45
CA TYR A 85 -2.88 -17.12 -1.40
C TYR A 85 -4.32 -17.22 -1.91
N PHE A 86 -4.51 -17.32 -3.22
CA PHE A 86 -5.82 -17.58 -3.76
C PHE A 86 -6.06 -19.11 -3.74
N PRO A 87 -7.19 -19.59 -3.19
CA PRO A 87 -7.66 -20.92 -3.52
C PRO A 87 -7.83 -21.00 -5.05
N GLU A 88 -7.67 -22.18 -5.64
CA GLU A 88 -7.86 -22.46 -7.07
C GLU A 88 -9.27 -22.15 -7.59
N VAL A 89 -9.87 -21.07 -7.12
CA VAL A 89 -11.16 -20.56 -7.58
C VAL A 89 -10.86 -19.60 -8.72
N ASP A 90 -11.29 -19.98 -9.87
CA ASP A 90 -11.40 -19.30 -11.15
C ASP A 90 -11.17 -17.77 -11.09
N LEU A 91 -9.90 -17.35 -11.05
CA LEU A 91 -9.48 -15.95 -11.15
C LEU A 91 -9.91 -15.34 -12.50
N LEU A 92 -10.27 -16.19 -13.46
CA LEU A 92 -10.62 -15.85 -14.83
C LEU A 92 -12.03 -15.24 -14.99
N GLU A 93 -12.94 -15.49 -14.05
CA GLU A 93 -14.31 -14.93 -14.08
C GLU A 93 -14.44 -13.55 -13.41
N ARG A 94 -13.36 -13.01 -12.85
CA ARG A 94 -13.40 -11.70 -12.16
C ARG A 94 -13.22 -10.54 -13.14
N GLY A 95 -14.22 -10.36 -14.01
CA GLY A 95 -14.36 -9.14 -14.79
C GLY A 95 -14.57 -7.90 -13.91
N VAL A 96 -14.53 -6.74 -14.51
CA VAL A 96 -14.78 -5.43 -13.84
C VAL A 96 -16.07 -5.46 -13.01
N GLU A 97 -17.15 -6.08 -13.55
CA GLU A 97 -18.43 -6.18 -12.84
C GLU A 97 -18.34 -6.98 -11.55
N ALA A 98 -17.59 -8.08 -11.53
CA ALA A 98 -17.39 -8.88 -10.32
C ALA A 98 -16.61 -8.09 -9.26
N TYR A 99 -15.59 -7.32 -9.67
CA TYR A 99 -14.85 -6.46 -8.77
C TYR A 99 -15.74 -5.34 -8.18
N LEU A 100 -16.52 -4.66 -9.01
CA LEU A 100 -17.45 -3.61 -8.57
C LEU A 100 -18.52 -4.16 -7.62
N ASN A 101 -19.12 -5.30 -7.94
CA ASN A 101 -20.06 -6.00 -7.05
C ASN A 101 -19.39 -6.37 -5.70
N GLN A 102 -18.11 -6.76 -5.70
CA GLN A 102 -17.38 -7.03 -4.46
C GLN A 102 -17.15 -5.75 -3.65
N LEU A 103 -16.81 -4.63 -4.29
CA LEU A 103 -16.69 -3.32 -3.62
C LEU A 103 -18.01 -2.93 -2.92
N GLU A 104 -19.15 -3.07 -3.60
CA GLU A 104 -20.47 -2.80 -3.01
C GLU A 104 -20.76 -3.70 -1.80
N ARG A 105 -20.44 -5.00 -1.90
CA ARG A 105 -20.62 -5.96 -0.79
C ARG A 105 -19.72 -5.64 0.40
N VAL A 106 -18.46 -5.28 0.14
CA VAL A 106 -17.49 -4.88 1.17
C VAL A 106 -17.97 -3.61 1.86
N ARG A 107 -18.37 -2.60 1.08
CA ARG A 107 -18.91 -1.34 1.61
C ARG A 107 -20.13 -1.52 2.49
N ALA A 108 -21.00 -2.46 2.14
CA ALA A 108 -22.19 -2.79 2.95
C ALA A 108 -21.86 -3.61 4.21
N ALA A 109 -20.70 -4.26 4.28
CA ALA A 109 -20.34 -5.19 5.35
C ALA A 109 -19.57 -4.56 6.50
N VAL A 110 -18.87 -3.42 6.28
CA VAL A 110 -18.03 -2.72 7.27
C VAL A 110 -18.28 -1.23 7.27
N SER A 111 -17.92 -0.56 8.37
CA SER A 111 -18.06 0.89 8.56
C SER A 111 -16.75 1.66 8.36
N VAL A 112 -15.60 0.99 8.38
CA VAL A 112 -14.30 1.62 8.14
C VAL A 112 -14.17 2.07 6.68
N PRO A 113 -13.39 3.13 6.41
CA PRO A 113 -13.11 3.58 5.04
C PRO A 113 -12.54 2.47 4.16
N ILE A 114 -13.01 2.45 2.90
CA ILE A 114 -12.57 1.50 1.87
C ILE A 114 -11.81 2.24 0.78
N ILE A 115 -10.58 1.80 0.52
CA ILE A 115 -9.72 2.30 -0.54
C ILE A 115 -9.79 1.29 -1.69
N GLY A 116 -10.37 1.68 -2.82
CA GLY A 116 -10.34 0.87 -4.04
C GLY A 116 -8.92 0.77 -4.58
N SER A 117 -8.62 -0.28 -5.36
CA SER A 117 -7.26 -0.44 -5.90
C SER A 117 -7.31 -0.85 -7.38
N LEU A 118 -6.44 -0.24 -8.17
CA LEU A 118 -6.36 -0.42 -9.61
C LEU A 118 -4.91 -0.62 -10.03
N ASN A 119 -4.66 -1.64 -10.86
CA ASN A 119 -3.37 -1.89 -11.48
C ASN A 119 -3.56 -2.10 -12.98
N GLY A 120 -2.70 -1.52 -13.82
CA GLY A 120 -2.72 -1.71 -15.26
C GLY A 120 -1.42 -1.21 -15.90
N THR A 121 -1.23 -1.57 -17.16
CA THR A 121 0.01 -1.31 -17.88
C THR A 121 -0.18 -0.48 -19.14
N ARG A 122 -1.42 -0.28 -19.62
CA ARG A 122 -1.73 0.41 -20.88
C ARG A 122 -2.31 1.78 -20.67
N GLU A 123 -1.88 2.75 -21.48
CA GLU A 123 -2.47 4.09 -21.49
C GLU A 123 -3.91 4.03 -22.03
N GLY A 124 -4.86 4.71 -21.39
CA GLY A 124 -6.21 4.97 -21.90
C GLY A 124 -7.37 4.29 -21.14
N GLU A 125 -7.18 3.14 -20.52
CA GLU A 125 -8.27 2.44 -19.83
C GLU A 125 -8.36 2.79 -18.32
N TRP A 126 -7.27 3.19 -17.71
CA TRP A 126 -7.18 3.56 -16.29
C TRP A 126 -8.24 4.55 -15.83
N VAL A 127 -8.49 5.56 -16.64
CA VAL A 127 -9.44 6.62 -16.32
C VAL A 127 -10.86 6.09 -16.21
N ASN A 128 -11.24 5.19 -17.12
CA ASN A 128 -12.57 4.58 -17.11
C ASN A 128 -12.76 3.69 -15.88
N TYR A 129 -11.77 2.84 -15.58
CA TYR A 129 -11.83 1.94 -14.41
C TYR A 129 -11.80 2.72 -13.10
N ALA A 130 -10.97 3.77 -13.00
CA ALA A 130 -10.96 4.66 -11.84
C ALA A 130 -12.34 5.28 -11.57
N THR A 131 -13.03 5.75 -12.63
CA THR A 131 -14.39 6.31 -12.52
C THR A 131 -15.42 5.25 -12.11
N LEU A 132 -15.30 4.02 -12.61
CA LEU A 132 -16.18 2.92 -12.22
C LEU A 132 -15.97 2.53 -10.75
N ILE A 133 -14.72 2.46 -10.29
CA ILE A 133 -14.37 2.17 -8.89
C ILE A 133 -14.90 3.30 -7.99
N GLU A 134 -14.73 4.57 -8.36
CA GLU A 134 -15.32 5.69 -7.64
C GLU A 134 -16.84 5.56 -7.53
N SER A 135 -17.52 5.17 -8.63
CA SER A 135 -18.97 5.02 -8.67
C SER A 135 -19.49 3.91 -7.74
N SER A 136 -18.66 2.95 -7.33
CA SER A 136 -19.02 1.93 -6.33
C SER A 136 -19.01 2.45 -4.89
N GLY A 137 -18.67 3.74 -4.67
CA GLY A 137 -18.77 4.41 -3.38
C GLY A 137 -17.59 4.18 -2.45
N VAL A 138 -16.41 3.84 -2.98
CA VAL A 138 -15.16 3.80 -2.20
C VAL A 138 -14.75 5.20 -1.76
N ASP A 139 -14.01 5.30 -0.67
CA ASP A 139 -13.63 6.58 -0.05
C ASP A 139 -12.35 7.18 -0.66
N ALA A 140 -11.50 6.36 -1.28
CA ALA A 140 -10.28 6.76 -1.98
C ALA A 140 -9.88 5.70 -3.01
N LEU A 141 -8.93 6.03 -3.89
CA LEU A 141 -8.36 5.11 -4.88
C LEU A 141 -6.85 4.95 -4.68
N GLU A 142 -6.34 3.71 -4.65
CA GLU A 142 -4.92 3.39 -4.75
C GLU A 142 -4.59 2.93 -6.17
N LEU A 143 -3.79 3.71 -6.89
CA LEU A 143 -3.32 3.43 -8.23
C LEU A 143 -1.91 2.80 -8.15
N ASN A 144 -1.77 1.56 -8.62
CA ASN A 144 -0.48 0.86 -8.60
C ASN A 144 0.28 1.13 -9.90
N LEU A 145 1.37 1.88 -9.81
CA LEU A 145 2.34 2.04 -10.91
C LEU A 145 3.37 0.92 -10.82
N TYR A 146 2.96 -0.27 -11.25
CA TYR A 146 3.82 -1.44 -11.28
C TYR A 146 4.11 -1.82 -12.73
N TYR A 147 5.28 -1.40 -13.21
CA TYR A 147 5.74 -1.67 -14.56
C TYR A 147 7.12 -2.33 -14.53
N LEU A 148 7.22 -3.51 -15.12
CA LEU A 148 8.51 -4.14 -15.36
C LEU A 148 9.08 -3.60 -16.69
N ALA A 149 10.13 -2.79 -16.59
CA ALA A 149 10.83 -2.22 -17.74
C ALA A 149 11.71 -3.29 -18.41
N SER A 150 11.09 -4.21 -19.14
CA SER A 150 11.77 -5.31 -19.85
C SER A 150 12.11 -4.98 -21.30
N ASP A 151 11.58 -3.88 -21.84
CA ASP A 151 11.89 -3.42 -23.19
C ASP A 151 13.23 -2.67 -23.20
N PHE A 152 14.12 -3.09 -24.10
CA PHE A 152 15.48 -2.51 -24.22
C PHE A 152 15.50 -1.16 -24.93
N GLU A 153 14.43 -0.77 -25.62
CA GLU A 153 14.35 0.49 -26.37
C GLU A 153 13.66 1.62 -25.58
N THR A 154 12.94 1.30 -24.51
CA THR A 154 12.22 2.28 -23.71
C THR A 154 13.10 2.85 -22.61
N SER A 155 13.33 4.17 -22.64
CA SER A 155 14.14 4.86 -21.64
C SER A 155 13.43 5.06 -20.30
N ALA A 156 14.18 5.25 -19.20
CA ALA A 156 13.64 5.56 -17.89
C ALA A 156 12.77 6.84 -17.91
N ALA A 157 13.16 7.85 -18.67
CA ALA A 157 12.41 9.11 -18.81
C ALA A 157 11.03 8.87 -19.45
N GLU A 158 10.95 8.04 -20.49
CA GLU A 158 9.69 7.70 -21.14
C GLU A 158 8.75 6.93 -20.20
N ILE A 159 9.28 6.04 -19.38
CA ILE A 159 8.52 5.30 -18.37
C ILE A 159 7.96 6.27 -17.32
N GLU A 160 8.81 7.13 -16.74
CA GLU A 160 8.40 8.13 -15.76
C GLU A 160 7.37 9.10 -16.35
N ASP A 161 7.58 9.60 -17.58
CA ASP A 161 6.64 10.50 -18.26
C ASP A 161 5.28 9.84 -18.48
N ARG A 162 5.25 8.56 -18.87
CA ARG A 162 4.01 7.80 -19.00
C ARG A 162 3.29 7.68 -17.66
N CYS A 163 3.99 7.31 -16.60
CA CYS A 163 3.41 7.23 -15.24
C CYS A 163 2.79 8.56 -14.80
N VAL A 164 3.50 9.67 -15.02
CA VAL A 164 3.01 11.02 -14.69
C VAL A 164 1.75 11.38 -15.50
N ARG A 165 1.72 11.04 -16.80
CA ARG A 165 0.50 11.26 -17.62
C ARG A 165 -0.69 10.45 -17.11
N VAL A 166 -0.49 9.19 -16.73
CA VAL A 166 -1.54 8.33 -16.18
C VAL A 166 -2.09 8.91 -14.88
N VAL A 167 -1.23 9.28 -13.93
CA VAL A 167 -1.65 9.87 -12.66
C VAL A 167 -2.44 11.14 -12.88
N ARG A 168 -1.97 12.04 -13.75
CA ARG A 168 -2.69 13.28 -14.08
C ARG A 168 -4.07 13.00 -14.68
N ALA A 169 -4.15 12.10 -15.66
CA ALA A 169 -5.40 11.77 -16.33
C ALA A 169 -6.44 11.14 -15.37
N VAL A 170 -5.99 10.33 -14.41
CA VAL A 170 -6.85 9.76 -13.36
C VAL A 170 -7.29 10.85 -12.39
N SER A 171 -6.34 11.63 -11.85
CA SER A 171 -6.61 12.69 -10.87
C SER A 171 -7.57 13.76 -11.42
N GLU A 172 -7.45 14.15 -12.69
CA GLU A 172 -8.36 15.12 -13.33
C GLU A 172 -9.79 14.57 -13.51
N ARG A 173 -10.00 13.27 -13.39
CA ARG A 173 -11.26 12.61 -13.71
C ARG A 173 -12.08 12.21 -12.50
N ILE A 174 -11.43 11.75 -11.42
CA ILE A 174 -12.08 11.33 -10.18
C ILE A 174 -12.16 12.50 -9.20
N GLN A 175 -13.09 12.42 -8.25
CA GLN A 175 -13.28 13.41 -7.18
C GLN A 175 -12.80 12.89 -5.82
N ILE A 176 -12.60 11.55 -5.71
CA ILE A 176 -12.06 10.93 -4.50
C ILE A 176 -10.52 11.05 -4.47
N PRO A 177 -9.89 11.06 -3.29
CA PRO A 177 -8.44 11.15 -3.17
C PRO A 177 -7.70 10.00 -3.85
N LEU A 178 -6.52 10.33 -4.40
CA LEU A 178 -5.68 9.41 -5.16
C LEU A 178 -4.38 9.11 -4.44
N ALA A 179 -4.20 7.87 -3.97
CA ALA A 179 -2.90 7.33 -3.59
C ALA A 179 -2.21 6.68 -4.80
N VAL A 180 -0.90 6.85 -4.90
CA VAL A 180 -0.09 6.21 -5.97
C VAL A 180 0.95 5.30 -5.33
N LYS A 181 0.81 3.99 -5.56
CA LYS A 181 1.73 2.98 -5.02
C LYS A 181 2.85 2.68 -6.01
N LEU A 182 4.07 2.76 -5.53
CA LEU A 182 5.28 2.74 -6.35
C LEU A 182 6.08 1.46 -6.20
N SER A 183 6.90 1.20 -7.20
CA SER A 183 8.09 0.33 -7.13
C SER A 183 9.29 1.16 -6.64
N PRO A 184 10.30 0.60 -5.96
CA PRO A 184 11.53 1.31 -5.60
C PRO A 184 12.55 1.41 -6.75
N PHE A 185 12.24 0.90 -7.93
CA PHE A 185 13.20 0.75 -9.03
C PHE A 185 13.35 2.01 -9.92
N PHE A 186 12.81 3.13 -9.49
CA PHE A 186 13.03 4.42 -10.16
C PHE A 186 14.36 5.03 -9.72
N THR A 187 15.24 5.35 -10.68
CA THR A 187 16.59 5.83 -10.40
C THR A 187 16.60 7.17 -9.66
N ALA A 188 15.76 8.11 -10.07
CA ALA A 188 15.63 9.45 -9.48
C ALA A 188 14.32 9.57 -8.69
N LEU A 189 14.04 8.65 -7.75
CA LEU A 189 12.79 8.58 -7.05
C LEU A 189 12.30 9.89 -6.42
N PRO A 190 13.13 10.74 -5.77
CA PRO A 190 12.65 12.02 -5.25
C PRO A 190 12.14 12.98 -6.33
N HIS A 191 12.80 13.04 -7.49
CA HIS A 191 12.36 13.85 -8.61
C HIS A 191 11.04 13.30 -9.19
N PHE A 192 10.97 11.99 -9.37
CA PHE A 192 9.76 11.33 -9.85
C PHE A 192 8.57 11.50 -8.88
N ALA A 193 8.79 11.32 -7.57
CA ALA A 193 7.81 11.52 -6.52
C ALA A 193 7.22 12.95 -6.54
N LYS A 194 8.08 13.97 -6.69
CA LYS A 194 7.64 15.35 -6.85
C LYS A 194 6.73 15.53 -8.07
N ARG A 195 7.10 14.95 -9.21
CA ARG A 195 6.31 15.02 -10.45
C ARG A 195 4.94 14.35 -10.32
N LEU A 196 4.87 13.24 -9.56
CA LEU A 196 3.61 12.56 -9.27
C LEU A 196 2.69 13.39 -8.37
N ALA A 197 3.23 14.03 -7.33
CA ALA A 197 2.48 14.96 -6.49
C ALA A 197 1.96 16.14 -7.32
N GLU A 198 2.80 16.77 -8.17
CA GLU A 198 2.40 17.82 -9.11
C GLU A 198 1.39 17.36 -10.18
N ALA A 199 1.29 16.06 -10.42
CA ALA A 199 0.30 15.46 -11.31
C ALA A 199 -1.04 15.14 -10.61
N GLY A 200 -1.14 15.36 -9.28
CA GLY A 200 -2.36 15.21 -8.51
C GLY A 200 -2.43 13.92 -7.66
N ALA A 201 -1.28 13.31 -7.34
CA ALA A 201 -1.24 12.27 -6.33
C ALA A 201 -1.33 12.91 -4.93
N ASP A 202 -2.40 12.59 -4.17
CA ASP A 202 -2.57 13.06 -2.79
C ASP A 202 -1.67 12.30 -1.82
N SER A 203 -1.32 11.06 -2.14
CA SER A 203 -0.39 10.24 -1.36
C SER A 203 0.49 9.36 -2.24
N LEU A 204 1.72 9.08 -1.76
CA LEU A 204 2.60 8.08 -2.35
C LEU A 204 2.80 6.91 -1.39
N VAL A 205 2.60 5.68 -1.87
CA VAL A 205 2.78 4.46 -1.08
C VAL A 205 4.11 3.79 -1.42
N CYS A 206 5.00 3.70 -0.45
CA CYS A 206 6.34 3.11 -0.53
C CYS A 206 6.37 1.75 0.19
N PHE A 207 6.42 0.60 -0.45
CA PHE A 207 6.37 0.28 -1.87
C PHE A 207 5.48 -0.94 -2.10
N ASN A 208 5.13 -1.21 -3.36
CA ASN A 208 4.50 -2.48 -3.70
C ASN A 208 5.43 -3.65 -3.36
N ARG A 209 4.86 -4.83 -3.14
CA ARG A 209 5.61 -6.08 -2.99
C ARG A 209 6.23 -6.45 -4.33
N PHE A 210 7.52 -6.83 -4.30
CA PHE A 210 8.17 -7.33 -5.50
C PHE A 210 7.93 -8.83 -5.61
N TYR A 211 7.35 -9.20 -6.72
CA TYR A 211 7.39 -10.56 -7.18
C TYR A 211 8.76 -10.81 -7.81
N GLN A 212 9.48 -11.77 -7.30
CA GLN A 212 10.77 -12.17 -7.85
C GLN A 212 10.68 -13.64 -8.23
N PRO A 213 10.80 -13.97 -9.53
CA PRO A 213 10.85 -15.36 -9.93
C PRO A 213 12.10 -16.02 -9.35
N ASP A 214 11.95 -17.23 -8.83
CA ASP A 214 13.06 -18.09 -8.45
C ASP A 214 13.38 -19.06 -9.58
N ILE A 215 14.52 -19.71 -9.52
CA ILE A 215 14.95 -20.73 -10.47
C ILE A 215 15.09 -22.05 -9.73
N ASP A 216 14.29 -23.03 -10.11
CA ASP A 216 14.48 -24.39 -9.67
C ASP A 216 15.66 -24.99 -10.47
N ALA A 217 16.78 -25.17 -9.78
CA ALA A 217 17.99 -25.68 -10.42
C ALA A 217 17.94 -27.17 -10.71
N ASP A 218 17.07 -27.91 -10.05
CA ASP A 218 16.92 -29.36 -10.27
C ASP A 218 15.98 -29.63 -11.44
N GLU A 219 14.85 -28.91 -11.51
CA GLU A 219 13.88 -29.07 -12.61
C GLU A 219 14.20 -28.15 -13.80
N LEU A 220 15.16 -27.22 -13.70
CA LEU A 220 15.54 -26.24 -14.72
C LEU A 220 14.38 -25.36 -15.19
N GLU A 221 13.54 -24.95 -14.25
CA GLU A 221 12.35 -24.14 -14.49
C GLU A 221 12.40 -22.82 -13.70
N VAL A 222 11.72 -21.81 -14.26
CA VAL A 222 11.46 -20.57 -13.53
C VAL A 222 10.23 -20.77 -12.66
N GLN A 223 10.42 -20.68 -11.33
CA GLN A 223 9.32 -20.83 -10.38
C GLN A 223 8.80 -19.46 -9.97
N PRO A 224 7.50 -19.22 -10.12
CA PRO A 224 6.85 -18.08 -9.49
C PRO A 224 6.81 -18.29 -7.98
N SER A 225 7.54 -17.47 -7.23
CA SER A 225 7.55 -17.52 -5.77
C SER A 225 7.19 -16.18 -5.18
N LEU A 226 6.15 -16.15 -4.34
CA LEU A 226 5.80 -14.98 -3.55
C LEU A 226 6.17 -15.22 -2.09
N GLU A 227 7.25 -14.60 -1.65
CA GLU A 227 7.60 -14.59 -0.23
C GLU A 227 6.93 -13.40 0.48
N LEU A 228 6.37 -13.65 1.65
CA LEU A 228 5.84 -12.59 2.50
C LEU A 228 6.99 -11.74 3.04
N SER A 229 6.77 -10.42 3.14
CA SER A 229 7.80 -9.51 3.64
C SER A 229 8.15 -9.77 5.10
N LEU A 230 9.41 -9.54 5.44
CA LEU A 230 9.91 -9.55 6.81
C LEU A 230 10.17 -8.11 7.30
N SER A 231 10.24 -7.89 8.62
CA SER A 231 10.56 -6.57 9.22
C SER A 231 11.88 -5.99 8.71
N THR A 232 12.83 -6.83 8.30
CA THR A 232 14.11 -6.37 7.72
C THR A 232 13.95 -5.60 6.42
N GLU A 233 12.89 -5.88 5.66
CA GLU A 233 12.60 -5.20 4.40
C GLU A 233 12.06 -3.77 4.59
N LEU A 234 11.62 -3.42 5.79
CA LEU A 234 11.18 -2.06 6.12
C LEU A 234 12.29 -1.03 5.89
N ARG A 235 13.57 -1.41 6.04
CA ARG A 235 14.73 -0.48 5.93
C ARG A 235 14.77 0.28 4.61
N LEU A 236 14.46 -0.38 3.49
CA LEU A 236 14.39 0.29 2.19
C LEU A 236 13.31 1.38 2.19
N ARG A 237 12.17 1.11 2.80
CA ARG A 237 11.04 2.02 2.89
C ARG A 237 11.35 3.21 3.80
N LEU A 238 11.95 2.94 4.97
CA LEU A 238 12.36 4.00 5.92
C LEU A 238 13.28 5.03 5.27
N ARG A 239 14.24 4.59 4.44
CA ARG A 239 15.11 5.51 3.69
C ARG A 239 14.31 6.49 2.84
N TRP A 240 13.39 5.97 2.04
CA TRP A 240 12.65 6.80 1.10
C TRP A 240 11.59 7.66 1.79
N LEU A 241 10.92 7.13 2.81
CA LEU A 241 10.03 7.93 3.67
C LEU A 241 10.81 9.13 4.26
N ALA A 242 11.96 8.86 4.89
CA ALA A 242 12.75 9.91 5.51
C ALA A 242 13.25 10.97 4.50
N LEU A 243 13.60 10.56 3.27
CA LEU A 243 14.04 11.47 2.22
C LEU A 243 12.90 12.28 1.60
N LEU A 244 11.68 11.75 1.50
CA LEU A 244 10.56 12.39 0.84
C LEU A 244 9.72 13.24 1.80
N SER A 245 9.62 12.84 3.08
CA SER A 245 8.79 13.49 4.09
C SER A 245 9.11 14.97 4.26
N GLY A 246 8.07 15.80 4.10
CA GLY A 246 8.17 17.26 4.16
C GLY A 246 8.86 17.93 2.96
N ARG A 247 9.19 17.17 1.91
CA ARG A 247 9.89 17.67 0.71
C ARG A 247 9.05 17.56 -0.57
N ILE A 248 7.92 16.89 -0.50
CA ILE A 248 6.92 16.80 -1.58
C ILE A 248 5.56 17.20 -1.02
N ASP A 249 4.69 17.68 -1.88
CA ASP A 249 3.32 18.08 -1.54
C ASP A 249 2.37 16.88 -1.74
N ALA A 250 2.64 15.81 -1.02
CA ALA A 250 1.81 14.60 -0.96
C ALA A 250 2.08 13.88 0.36
N GLN A 251 1.05 13.23 0.91
CA GLN A 251 1.18 12.35 2.06
C GLN A 251 2.01 11.10 1.73
N LEU A 252 2.54 10.44 2.74
CA LEU A 252 3.35 9.23 2.55
C LEU A 252 2.73 8.05 3.30
N SER A 253 2.61 6.94 2.62
CA SER A 253 2.25 5.66 3.21
C SER A 253 3.38 4.65 3.04
N VAL A 254 3.50 3.72 3.98
CA VAL A 254 4.44 2.60 3.87
C VAL A 254 3.68 1.29 3.63
N SER A 255 4.21 0.43 2.77
CA SER A 255 3.70 -0.93 2.58
C SER A 255 4.84 -1.94 2.51
N GLY A 256 4.71 -3.04 3.25
CA GLY A 256 5.69 -4.13 3.37
C GLY A 256 6.72 -3.92 4.48
N GLY A 257 7.03 -5.00 5.19
CA GLY A 257 7.97 -5.03 6.31
C GLY A 257 7.41 -4.52 7.64
N VAL A 258 6.10 -4.35 7.76
CA VAL A 258 5.46 -3.94 9.02
C VAL A 258 4.79 -5.15 9.66
N HIS A 259 5.30 -5.55 10.83
CA HIS A 259 4.82 -6.71 11.59
C HIS A 259 4.62 -6.40 13.08
N THR A 260 5.27 -5.36 13.60
CA THR A 260 5.30 -5.02 15.03
C THR A 260 4.95 -3.55 15.25
N GLY A 261 4.62 -3.17 16.49
CA GLY A 261 4.46 -1.77 16.89
C GLY A 261 5.72 -0.95 16.71
N ILE A 262 6.88 -1.58 16.90
CA ILE A 262 8.19 -0.95 16.67
C ILE A 262 8.44 -0.68 15.17
N ASP A 263 8.00 -1.58 14.28
CA ASP A 263 8.09 -1.32 12.84
C ASP A 263 7.21 -0.12 12.46
N MET A 264 5.99 -0.05 13.03
CA MET A 264 5.09 1.08 12.85
C MET A 264 5.69 2.38 13.40
N ALA A 265 6.26 2.37 14.62
CA ALA A 265 6.95 3.53 15.20
C ALA A 265 8.06 4.06 14.28
N LYS A 266 8.91 3.16 13.76
CA LYS A 266 9.98 3.54 12.81
C LYS A 266 9.44 4.19 11.53
N ALA A 267 8.34 3.66 10.98
CA ALA A 267 7.71 4.23 9.80
C ALA A 267 7.18 5.64 10.06
N LEU A 268 6.50 5.85 11.20
CA LEU A 268 6.00 7.16 11.63
C LEU A 268 7.16 8.15 11.87
N MET A 269 8.21 7.73 12.56
CA MET A 269 9.42 8.55 12.79
C MET A 269 10.09 8.95 11.48
N ALA A 270 10.09 8.09 10.46
CA ALA A 270 10.60 8.40 9.14
C ALA A 270 9.67 9.33 8.34
N GLY A 271 8.42 9.51 8.76
CA GLY A 271 7.47 10.47 8.19
C GLY A 271 6.32 9.85 7.41
N ALA A 272 5.95 8.60 7.69
CA ALA A 272 4.72 8.02 7.16
C ALA A 272 3.48 8.65 7.81
N ASP A 273 2.48 8.99 7.00
CA ASP A 273 1.15 9.43 7.45
C ASP A 273 0.23 8.25 7.72
N SER A 274 0.42 7.14 6.99
CA SER A 274 -0.26 5.87 7.22
C SER A 274 0.67 4.67 7.04
N VAL A 275 0.26 3.53 7.59
CA VAL A 275 1.05 2.28 7.60
C VAL A 275 0.17 1.14 7.13
N GLN A 276 0.47 0.60 5.95
CA GLN A 276 -0.22 -0.55 5.39
C GLN A 276 0.41 -1.85 5.89
N MET A 277 -0.34 -2.65 6.64
CA MET A 277 0.06 -3.99 7.04
C MET A 277 -0.60 -5.04 6.15
N VAL A 278 0.19 -5.90 5.54
CA VAL A 278 -0.26 -7.02 4.70
C VAL A 278 0.29 -8.34 5.21
N SER A 279 1.60 -8.56 5.09
CA SER A 279 2.24 -9.83 5.47
C SER A 279 2.02 -10.20 6.94
N GLY A 280 2.03 -9.19 7.84
CA GLY A 280 1.73 -9.39 9.27
C GLY A 280 0.32 -9.94 9.49
N LEU A 281 -0.67 -9.43 8.74
CA LEU A 281 -2.06 -9.91 8.80
C LEU A 281 -2.23 -11.30 8.17
N LEU A 282 -1.56 -11.57 7.05
CA LEU A 282 -1.64 -12.88 6.39
C LEU A 282 -1.03 -14.00 7.25
N ILE A 283 0.06 -13.71 7.97
CA ILE A 283 0.75 -14.68 8.83
C ILE A 283 0.00 -14.90 10.15
N ASN A 284 -0.44 -13.81 10.82
CA ASN A 284 -0.91 -13.87 12.20
C ASN A 284 -2.43 -13.64 12.33
N GLY A 285 -3.10 -13.31 11.24
CA GLY A 285 -4.54 -12.99 11.23
C GLY A 285 -4.86 -11.61 11.82
N PRO A 286 -6.16 -11.25 11.89
CA PRO A 286 -6.64 -9.93 12.34
C PRO A 286 -6.27 -9.56 13.79
N SER A 287 -6.00 -10.53 14.67
CA SER A 287 -5.54 -10.28 16.05
C SER A 287 -4.20 -9.53 16.12
N GLN A 288 -3.41 -9.57 15.05
CA GLN A 288 -2.15 -8.83 14.94
C GLN A 288 -2.35 -7.31 15.04
N ILE A 289 -3.50 -6.79 14.62
CA ILE A 289 -3.83 -5.36 14.69
C ILE A 289 -3.73 -4.87 16.13
N GLY A 290 -4.44 -5.54 17.04
CA GLY A 290 -4.43 -5.18 18.47
C GLY A 290 -3.05 -5.32 19.10
N ALA A 291 -2.28 -6.36 18.72
CA ALA A 291 -0.92 -6.57 19.21
C ALA A 291 0.02 -5.43 18.78
N VAL A 292 -0.03 -5.03 17.52
CA VAL A 292 0.79 -3.94 16.97
C VAL A 292 0.44 -2.60 17.60
N LEU A 293 -0.85 -2.28 17.74
CA LEU A 293 -1.29 -1.04 18.37
C LEU A 293 -0.93 -0.97 19.85
N LYS A 294 -1.04 -2.10 20.57
CA LYS A 294 -0.65 -2.19 21.97
C LYS A 294 0.85 -1.93 22.14
N GLU A 295 1.68 -2.63 21.36
CA GLU A 295 3.15 -2.45 21.39
C GLU A 295 3.56 -1.03 21.03
N LEU A 296 2.89 -0.41 20.05
CA LEU A 296 3.13 0.98 19.68
C LEU A 296 2.83 1.93 20.84
N ASN A 297 1.66 1.78 21.49
CA ASN A 297 1.27 2.63 22.62
C ASN A 297 2.24 2.48 23.80
N GLU A 298 2.62 1.24 24.18
CA GLU A 298 3.59 0.98 25.25
C GLU A 298 4.95 1.64 24.93
N TRP A 299 5.39 1.60 23.66
CA TRP A 299 6.63 2.23 23.23
C TRP A 299 6.54 3.76 23.26
N ILE A 300 5.41 4.34 22.84
CA ILE A 300 5.16 5.80 22.86
C ILE A 300 5.20 6.32 24.30
N GLU A 301 4.54 5.64 25.23
CA GLU A 301 4.55 5.97 26.65
C GLU A 301 5.96 5.90 27.25
N GLU A 302 6.72 4.82 26.93
CA GLU A 302 8.12 4.67 27.38
C GLU A 302 9.01 5.81 26.89
N LYS A 303 8.74 6.34 25.69
CA LYS A 303 9.51 7.44 25.08
C LYS A 303 8.98 8.83 25.39
N GLU A 304 7.90 8.93 26.16
CA GLU A 304 7.30 10.18 26.61
C GLU A 304 6.87 11.12 25.46
N TYR A 305 6.42 10.57 24.32
CA TYR A 305 5.81 11.39 23.27
C TYR A 305 4.42 11.86 23.66
N GLU A 306 4.12 13.15 23.44
CA GLU A 306 2.85 13.77 23.81
C GLU A 306 1.79 13.69 22.69
N SER A 307 2.22 13.52 21.42
CA SER A 307 1.33 13.46 20.27
C SER A 307 1.92 12.66 19.09
N LEU A 308 1.01 12.18 18.22
CA LEU A 308 1.41 11.56 16.97
C LEU A 308 2.16 12.54 16.04
N ASP A 309 1.81 13.83 16.07
CA ASP A 309 2.48 14.86 15.27
C ASP A 309 3.91 15.14 15.74
N GLU A 310 4.19 15.00 17.03
CA GLU A 310 5.56 15.05 17.55
C GLU A 310 6.39 13.88 17.04
N LEU A 311 5.84 12.68 17.05
CA LEU A 311 6.49 11.46 16.58
C LEU A 311 6.70 11.47 15.06
N ARG A 312 5.68 11.92 14.30
CA ARG A 312 5.70 11.85 12.83
C ARG A 312 6.83 12.68 12.24
N GLY A 313 7.69 12.02 11.48
CA GLY A 313 8.81 12.65 10.80
C GLY A 313 9.90 13.21 11.72
N CYS A 314 9.93 12.87 13.02
CA CYS A 314 10.97 13.34 13.94
C CYS A 314 12.39 12.90 13.51
N LEU A 315 12.49 11.84 12.72
CA LEU A 315 13.74 11.35 12.11
C LEU A 315 13.72 11.39 10.58
N ASN A 316 12.90 12.26 9.98
CA ASN A 316 13.02 12.51 8.54
C ASN A 316 14.28 13.34 8.22
N TYR A 317 14.60 13.50 6.96
CA TYR A 317 15.81 14.20 6.50
C TYR A 317 15.89 15.66 6.98
N LEU A 318 14.76 16.33 7.17
CA LEU A 318 14.70 17.74 7.59
C LEU A 318 14.85 17.92 9.10
N ARG A 319 14.47 16.94 9.92
CA ARG A 319 14.42 17.04 11.38
C ARG A 319 15.44 16.13 12.09
N CYS A 320 16.02 15.17 11.38
CA CYS A 320 17.01 14.24 11.93
C CYS A 320 18.27 15.01 12.39
N PRO A 321 18.84 14.70 13.57
CA PRO A 321 20.06 15.34 14.06
C PRO A 321 21.29 15.13 13.18
N ASP A 322 21.35 14.01 12.44
CA ASP A 322 22.42 13.70 11.46
C ASP A 322 21.79 13.27 10.13
N PRO A 323 21.34 14.22 9.28
CA PRO A 323 20.75 13.90 7.98
C PRO A 323 21.69 13.14 7.05
N GLU A 324 23.00 13.39 7.16
CA GLU A 324 24.00 12.68 6.35
C GLU A 324 24.07 11.18 6.68
N ALA A 325 23.63 10.75 7.88
CA ALA A 325 23.54 9.33 8.21
C ALA A 325 22.59 8.58 7.27
N ILE A 326 21.50 9.23 6.81
CA ILE A 326 20.56 8.64 5.86
C ILE A 326 21.21 8.41 4.49
N GLU A 327 22.08 9.35 4.07
CA GLU A 327 22.80 9.25 2.79
C GLU A 327 24.00 8.30 2.90
N ARG A 328 24.79 8.40 3.99
CA ARG A 328 25.95 7.50 4.24
C ARG A 328 25.56 6.03 4.39
N ALA A 329 24.34 5.73 4.83
CA ALA A 329 23.85 4.35 4.89
C ALA A 329 23.68 3.68 3.50
N ASN A 330 24.25 4.27 2.46
CA ASN A 330 24.29 3.71 1.10
C ASN A 330 25.56 2.85 0.83
N TYR A 331 26.46 2.73 1.79
CA TYR A 331 27.72 1.96 1.66
C TYR A 331 27.66 0.68 2.50
#